data_3b8dfe293fdea09c241276cfa0153d12
#
_entry.id   3b8dfe293fdea09c241276cfa0153d12
#
_cell.length_a   1.000
_cell.length_b   1.000
_cell.length_c   1.000
_cell.angle_alpha   90.00
_cell.angle_beta   90.00
_cell.angle_gamma   90.00
#
_symmetry.space_group_name_H-M   'P 1'
#
loop_
_entity.id
_entity.type
_entity.pdbx_description
1 polymer ?
#
loop_
_entity_poly.entity_id
_entity_poly.type
_entity_poly.pdbx_seq_one_letter_code
_entity_poly.pdbx_strand_id
1 'polypeptide(L)'
;MENAKWLRWMVVFLGIAGISYLLYMNLNRPEVAMEPEDEKMLADKNGLVGDGIADDTAALQAAINEVPPGGTLKLPDGIYKVSRNPDLKAVTGYGESHFALEITNPLTIEMDEVTIKTETDGRYGIFWIHDTADVHLKGGSLIGDKFPRDAELTSNIAVLLHETQNSTIENTYTKNHSQGIHLHDADNNLIRNVTSEYNYGSGIINFSSNNNIIDSCVVRNSSDGHLSLYGVGENNTVVNCVVTEDRPDHTIEQGITVESEKNSRIENNTVSGFYYGIDIKNGAESNIITSNNVFDNEYNIAIRPGDGGENLLTPSHDIVITNNFATNPRGNSHFGIFVDIGEGHVITGNTVNKGNLIITDPKMFAKYEKQNSYVD
;
A
#
# COMPACT_ATOMS: atom_id res chain seq x y z
N MET A 1 -12.84 31.89 19.59
CA MET A 1 -13.10 30.44 19.57
C MET A 1 -13.94 29.97 18.37
N GLU A 2 -14.79 30.81 17.79
CA GLU A 2 -15.57 30.44 16.57
C GLU A 2 -14.73 30.39 15.28
N ASN A 3 -13.72 31.26 15.15
CA ASN A 3 -12.88 31.30 13.93
C ASN A 3 -12.02 30.04 13.73
N ALA A 4 -11.66 29.32 14.79
CA ALA A 4 -10.88 28.08 14.69
C ALA A 4 -11.73 26.88 14.16
N LYS A 5 -13.03 26.88 14.43
CA LYS A 5 -13.94 25.85 13.89
C LYS A 5 -14.16 26.00 12.39
N TRP A 6 -14.30 27.20 11.90
CA TRP A 6 -14.43 27.49 10.47
C TRP A 6 -13.19 27.11 9.67
N LEU A 7 -12.00 27.38 10.21
CA LEU A 7 -10.74 27.02 9.57
C LEU A 7 -10.58 25.49 9.43
N ARG A 8 -10.97 24.73 10.47
CA ARG A 8 -10.95 23.24 10.43
C ARG A 8 -11.92 22.66 9.39
N TRP A 9 -13.12 23.21 9.26
CA TRP A 9 -14.07 22.77 8.24
C TRP A 9 -13.61 23.14 6.82
N MET A 10 -12.94 24.27 6.66
CA MET A 10 -12.40 24.70 5.35
C MET A 10 -11.24 23.79 4.88
N VAL A 11 -10.38 23.33 5.78
CA VAL A 11 -9.30 22.38 5.46
C VAL A 11 -9.88 21.01 5.07
N VAL A 12 -10.90 20.51 5.78
CA VAL A 12 -11.58 19.26 5.42
C VAL A 12 -12.28 19.35 4.06
N PHE A 13 -12.96 20.46 3.76
CA PHE A 13 -13.61 20.67 2.46
C PHE A 13 -12.60 20.80 1.31
N LEU A 14 -11.47 21.45 1.52
CA LEU A 14 -10.40 21.58 0.53
C LEU A 14 -9.70 20.24 0.27
N GLY A 15 -9.53 19.41 1.31
CA GLY A 15 -8.98 18.05 1.19
C GLY A 15 -9.89 17.13 0.35
N ILE A 16 -11.20 17.13 0.63
CA ILE A 16 -12.17 16.33 -0.14
C ILE A 16 -12.27 16.83 -1.60
N ALA A 17 -12.26 18.14 -1.82
CA ALA A 17 -12.28 18.72 -3.15
C ALA A 17 -10.97 18.40 -3.93
N GLY A 18 -9.83 18.37 -3.26
CA GLY A 18 -8.53 17.98 -3.85
C GLY A 18 -8.52 16.52 -4.28
N ILE A 19 -8.98 15.60 -3.41
CA ILE A 19 -9.07 14.16 -3.72
C ILE A 19 -10.06 13.93 -4.89
N SER A 20 -11.23 14.57 -4.87
CA SER A 20 -12.20 14.47 -5.96
C SER A 20 -11.66 15.05 -7.28
N TYR A 21 -10.86 16.10 -7.21
CA TYR A 21 -10.22 16.70 -8.38
C TYR A 21 -9.12 15.83 -8.95
N LEU A 22 -8.27 15.23 -8.10
CA LEU A 22 -7.22 14.28 -8.52
C LEU A 22 -7.83 13.02 -9.14
N LEU A 23 -8.88 12.46 -8.51
CA LEU A 23 -9.64 11.34 -9.08
C LEU A 23 -10.28 11.72 -10.43
N TYR A 24 -10.88 12.89 -10.52
CA TYR A 24 -11.49 13.39 -11.77
C TYR A 24 -10.45 13.60 -12.88
N MET A 25 -9.30 14.17 -12.56
CA MET A 25 -8.21 14.41 -13.53
C MET A 25 -7.58 13.09 -14.01
N ASN A 26 -7.39 12.09 -13.12
CA ASN A 26 -6.90 10.77 -13.52
C ASN A 26 -7.92 9.97 -14.35
N LEU A 27 -9.22 10.12 -14.08
CA LEU A 27 -10.29 9.44 -14.83
C LEU A 27 -10.58 10.04 -16.21
N ASN A 28 -10.18 11.29 -16.47
CA ASN A 28 -10.52 12.03 -17.68
C ASN A 28 -9.30 12.44 -18.53
N ARG A 29 -8.14 11.80 -18.36
CA ARG A 29 -7.01 12.02 -19.26
C ARG A 29 -7.36 11.51 -20.66
N PRO A 30 -7.07 12.26 -21.72
CA PRO A 30 -7.19 11.72 -23.08
C PRO A 30 -6.15 10.61 -23.23
N GLU A 31 -6.60 9.37 -23.37
CA GLU A 31 -5.75 8.27 -23.82
C GLU A 31 -5.32 8.54 -25.26
N VAL A 32 -4.03 8.61 -25.53
CA VAL A 32 -3.49 8.50 -26.89
C VAL A 32 -3.40 7.01 -27.18
N ALA A 33 -4.53 6.41 -27.53
CA ALA A 33 -4.57 5.01 -27.90
C ALA A 33 -3.85 4.80 -29.24
N MET A 34 -2.96 3.82 -29.29
CA MET A 34 -2.46 3.26 -30.55
C MET A 34 -3.61 2.50 -31.23
N GLU A 35 -3.57 2.41 -32.55
CA GLU A 35 -4.55 1.58 -33.25
C GLU A 35 -4.31 0.09 -32.90
N PRO A 36 -5.34 -0.74 -32.74
CA PRO A 36 -5.20 -2.14 -32.32
C PRO A 36 -4.27 -2.99 -33.20
N GLU A 37 -4.10 -2.62 -34.47
CA GLU A 37 -3.17 -3.26 -35.41
C GLU A 37 -1.70 -2.94 -35.09
N ASP A 38 -1.44 -1.73 -34.59
CA ASP A 38 -0.10 -1.30 -34.17
C ASP A 38 0.33 -1.97 -32.86
N GLU A 39 -0.59 -2.20 -31.94
CA GLU A 39 -0.35 -2.89 -30.66
C GLU A 39 0.06 -4.36 -30.91
N LYS A 40 -0.69 -5.08 -31.75
CA LYS A 40 -0.37 -6.46 -32.11
C LYS A 40 0.95 -6.55 -32.89
N MET A 41 1.23 -5.58 -33.73
CA MET A 41 2.46 -5.52 -34.50
C MET A 41 3.70 -5.33 -33.64
N LEU A 42 3.61 -4.56 -32.54
CA LEU A 42 4.72 -4.40 -31.59
C LEU A 42 5.06 -5.73 -30.89
N ALA A 43 4.05 -6.46 -30.42
CA ALA A 43 4.24 -7.76 -29.78
C ALA A 43 4.87 -8.79 -30.76
N ASP A 44 4.32 -8.91 -31.95
CA ASP A 44 4.81 -9.84 -32.98
C ASP A 44 6.23 -9.47 -33.44
N LYS A 45 6.51 -8.18 -33.61
CA LYS A 45 7.82 -7.65 -34.05
C LYS A 45 8.93 -7.95 -33.03
N ASN A 46 8.63 -7.83 -31.74
CA ASN A 46 9.62 -8.03 -30.69
C ASN A 46 9.81 -9.50 -30.28
N GLY A 47 9.04 -10.42 -30.85
CA GLY A 47 9.21 -11.85 -30.64
C GLY A 47 8.74 -12.32 -29.27
N LEU A 48 7.72 -11.67 -28.70
CA LEU A 48 7.05 -12.12 -27.48
C LEU A 48 6.47 -13.52 -27.69
N VAL A 49 6.79 -14.45 -26.80
CA VAL A 49 6.33 -15.84 -26.89
C VAL A 49 5.14 -16.10 -25.97
N GLY A 50 5.20 -15.68 -24.71
CA GLY A 50 4.10 -15.77 -23.75
C GLY A 50 3.66 -17.20 -23.41
N ASP A 51 4.54 -18.21 -23.56
CA ASP A 51 4.25 -19.62 -23.30
C ASP A 51 4.59 -20.06 -21.88
N GLY A 52 5.18 -19.17 -21.08
CA GLY A 52 5.63 -19.41 -19.72
C GLY A 52 6.92 -20.24 -19.61
N ILE A 53 7.60 -20.53 -20.72
CA ILE A 53 8.82 -21.33 -20.81
C ILE A 53 9.97 -20.50 -21.37
N ALA A 54 9.76 -19.86 -22.51
CA ALA A 54 10.72 -18.96 -23.12
C ALA A 54 10.99 -17.76 -22.20
N ASP A 55 12.20 -17.22 -22.27
CA ASP A 55 12.55 -15.98 -21.58
C ASP A 55 12.12 -14.78 -22.45
N ASP A 56 11.09 -14.09 -22.01
CA ASP A 56 10.51 -12.95 -22.72
C ASP A 56 11.10 -11.60 -22.26
N THR A 57 12.11 -11.58 -21.38
CA THR A 57 12.63 -10.34 -20.76
C THR A 57 13.07 -9.32 -21.81
N ALA A 58 13.93 -9.73 -22.74
CA ALA A 58 14.43 -8.81 -23.77
C ALA A 58 13.34 -8.32 -24.72
N ALA A 59 12.41 -9.21 -25.06
CA ALA A 59 11.28 -8.90 -25.94
C ALA A 59 10.29 -7.92 -25.28
N LEU A 60 9.95 -8.15 -24.00
CA LEU A 60 9.11 -7.24 -23.22
C LEU A 60 9.77 -5.87 -23.04
N GLN A 61 11.06 -5.83 -22.69
CA GLN A 61 11.79 -4.57 -22.56
C GLN A 61 11.85 -3.81 -23.89
N ALA A 62 12.07 -4.50 -24.99
CA ALA A 62 12.07 -3.87 -26.30
C ALA A 62 10.69 -3.31 -26.66
N ALA A 63 9.62 -4.06 -26.40
CA ALA A 63 8.26 -3.59 -26.61
C ALA A 63 7.94 -2.34 -25.76
N ILE A 64 8.33 -2.34 -24.48
CA ILE A 64 8.18 -1.18 -23.59
C ILE A 64 8.91 0.05 -24.15
N ASN A 65 10.15 -0.13 -24.59
CA ASN A 65 11.00 0.97 -25.08
C ASN A 65 10.51 1.55 -26.41
N GLU A 66 9.77 0.78 -27.21
CA GLU A 66 9.22 1.23 -28.50
C GLU A 66 7.93 2.04 -28.34
N VAL A 67 7.27 2.00 -27.19
CA VAL A 67 6.06 2.80 -26.93
C VAL A 67 6.42 4.28 -26.89
N PRO A 68 5.79 5.11 -27.73
CA PRO A 68 6.00 6.56 -27.64
C PRO A 68 5.49 7.10 -26.29
N PRO A 69 6.06 8.21 -25.77
CA PRO A 69 5.59 8.81 -24.52
C PRO A 69 4.07 9.07 -24.53
N GLY A 70 3.37 8.53 -23.52
CA GLY A 70 1.92 8.59 -23.41
C GLY A 70 1.15 7.56 -24.25
N GLY A 71 1.86 6.69 -24.96
CA GLY A 71 1.24 5.61 -25.75
C GLY A 71 0.84 4.41 -24.88
N THR A 72 0.17 3.45 -25.50
CA THR A 72 -0.29 2.22 -24.85
C THR A 72 0.40 1.00 -25.46
N LEU A 73 0.89 0.11 -24.60
CA LEU A 73 1.31 -1.24 -24.94
C LEU A 73 0.24 -2.22 -24.43
N LYS A 74 -0.43 -2.88 -25.33
CA LYS A 74 -1.32 -3.98 -24.97
C LYS A 74 -0.59 -5.30 -25.15
N LEU A 75 -0.39 -6.02 -24.07
CA LEU A 75 0.24 -7.34 -24.14
C LEU A 75 -0.78 -8.39 -24.58
N PRO A 76 -0.41 -9.27 -25.54
CA PRO A 76 -1.23 -10.43 -25.85
C PRO A 76 -1.43 -11.34 -24.63
N ASP A 77 -2.56 -12.02 -24.58
CA ASP A 77 -2.85 -13.03 -23.56
C ASP A 77 -1.72 -14.05 -23.49
N GLY A 78 -1.24 -14.36 -22.28
CA GLY A 78 -0.14 -15.31 -22.15
C GLY A 78 0.53 -15.32 -20.80
N ILE A 79 1.53 -16.18 -20.67
CA ILE A 79 2.40 -16.30 -19.49
C ILE A 79 3.82 -15.94 -19.91
N TYR A 80 4.26 -14.77 -19.52
CA TYR A 80 5.59 -14.25 -19.82
C TYR A 80 6.54 -14.58 -18.67
N LYS A 81 7.55 -15.40 -18.94
CA LYS A 81 8.63 -15.66 -18.01
C LYS A 81 9.71 -14.60 -18.19
N VAL A 82 10.10 -13.96 -17.11
CA VAL A 82 11.15 -12.94 -17.12
C VAL A 82 12.32 -13.36 -16.24
N SER A 83 13.51 -12.95 -16.63
CA SER A 83 14.77 -13.16 -15.94
C SER A 83 15.33 -11.85 -15.41
N ARG A 84 16.23 -11.93 -14.44
CA ARG A 84 16.95 -10.78 -13.91
C ARG A 84 17.74 -10.07 -15.00
N ASN A 85 17.51 -8.77 -15.15
CA ASN A 85 18.38 -7.92 -15.94
C ASN A 85 19.55 -7.45 -15.04
N PRO A 86 20.82 -7.81 -15.35
CA PRO A 86 21.98 -7.48 -14.52
C PRO A 86 22.25 -5.98 -14.39
N ASP A 87 21.76 -5.18 -15.34
CA ASP A 87 21.99 -3.75 -15.38
C ASP A 87 20.92 -2.96 -14.59
N LEU A 88 19.79 -3.59 -14.26
CA LEU A 88 18.68 -2.97 -13.54
C LEU A 88 18.79 -3.18 -12.04
N LYS A 89 19.16 -2.10 -11.35
CA LYS A 89 19.40 -2.10 -9.91
C LYS A 89 18.97 -0.80 -9.27
N ALA A 90 17.98 -0.87 -8.42
CA ALA A 90 17.57 0.23 -7.54
C ALA A 90 18.26 0.11 -6.16
N VAL A 91 18.61 1.24 -5.56
CA VAL A 91 19.02 1.31 -4.16
C VAL A 91 17.91 1.99 -3.39
N THR A 92 17.23 1.24 -2.55
CA THR A 92 16.15 1.72 -1.69
C THR A 92 16.60 1.77 -0.24
N GLY A 93 15.80 2.36 0.65
CA GLY A 93 16.05 2.32 2.09
C GLY A 93 16.14 0.91 2.69
N TYR A 94 15.72 -0.10 1.95
CA TYR A 94 15.79 -1.53 2.31
C TYR A 94 16.97 -2.27 1.67
N GLY A 95 17.87 -1.56 0.99
CA GLY A 95 19.04 -2.13 0.33
C GLY A 95 18.93 -2.18 -1.19
N GLU A 96 19.67 -3.09 -1.80
CA GLU A 96 19.76 -3.23 -3.25
C GLU A 96 18.66 -4.14 -3.77
N SER A 97 17.89 -3.65 -4.74
CA SER A 97 16.83 -4.38 -5.41
C SER A 97 17.15 -4.52 -6.90
N HIS A 98 16.97 -5.72 -7.44
CA HIS A 98 17.18 -6.01 -8.85
C HIS A 98 15.84 -6.24 -9.55
N PHE A 99 15.79 -5.99 -10.87
CA PHE A 99 14.56 -6.08 -11.65
C PHE A 99 14.78 -6.79 -12.98
N ALA A 100 13.68 -7.24 -13.57
CA ALA A 100 13.64 -7.77 -14.92
C ALA A 100 13.42 -6.67 -15.95
N LEU A 101 12.53 -5.73 -15.67
CA LEU A 101 12.03 -4.71 -16.59
C LEU A 101 12.10 -3.32 -15.95
N GLU A 102 12.41 -2.30 -16.74
CA GLU A 102 12.36 -0.90 -16.35
C GLU A 102 11.35 -0.11 -17.19
N ILE A 103 10.79 0.95 -16.59
CA ILE A 103 9.93 1.92 -17.25
C ILE A 103 10.39 3.32 -16.83
N THR A 104 10.88 4.09 -17.81
CA THR A 104 11.40 5.46 -17.62
C THR A 104 10.68 6.51 -18.46
N ASN A 105 9.60 6.12 -19.15
CA ASN A 105 8.78 7.00 -19.94
C ASN A 105 7.30 6.90 -19.57
N PRO A 106 6.51 7.97 -19.71
CA PRO A 106 5.06 7.90 -19.57
C PRO A 106 4.48 6.91 -20.56
N LEU A 107 3.72 5.92 -20.09
CA LEU A 107 3.01 4.96 -20.94
C LEU A 107 1.90 4.23 -20.17
N THR A 108 1.04 3.57 -20.91
CA THR A 108 0.08 2.60 -20.38
C THR A 108 0.49 1.19 -20.79
N ILE A 109 0.48 0.23 -19.85
CA ILE A 109 0.58 -1.21 -20.18
C ILE A 109 -0.73 -1.87 -19.78
N GLU A 110 -1.42 -2.44 -20.76
CA GLU A 110 -2.62 -3.25 -20.56
C GLU A 110 -2.25 -4.73 -20.54
N MET A 111 -2.66 -5.42 -19.48
CA MET A 111 -2.27 -6.79 -19.15
C MET A 111 -3.49 -7.66 -18.82
N ASP A 112 -4.59 -7.50 -19.54
CA ASP A 112 -5.74 -8.39 -19.39
C ASP A 112 -5.31 -9.83 -19.67
N GLU A 113 -5.76 -10.81 -18.92
CA GLU A 113 -5.37 -12.24 -19.09
C GLU A 113 -3.85 -12.51 -19.25
N VAL A 114 -3.00 -11.60 -18.73
CA VAL A 114 -1.54 -11.70 -18.78
C VAL A 114 -1.00 -12.12 -17.42
N THR A 115 -0.07 -13.06 -17.42
CA THR A 115 0.75 -13.38 -16.25
C THR A 115 2.22 -13.10 -16.57
N ILE A 116 2.88 -12.29 -15.74
CA ILE A 116 4.34 -12.13 -15.78
C ILE A 116 4.90 -12.81 -14.52
N LYS A 117 5.83 -13.75 -14.72
CA LYS A 117 6.43 -14.51 -13.61
C LYS A 117 7.94 -14.47 -13.63
N THR A 118 8.54 -14.42 -12.44
CA THR A 118 9.98 -14.57 -12.26
C THR A 118 10.39 -16.05 -12.36
N GLU A 119 11.67 -16.30 -12.62
CA GLU A 119 12.21 -17.66 -12.52
C GLU A 119 12.29 -18.11 -11.06
N THR A 120 12.36 -19.42 -10.88
CA THR A 120 12.68 -20.06 -9.61
C THR A 120 14.06 -19.57 -9.13
N ASP A 121 14.18 -19.25 -7.86
CA ASP A 121 15.36 -18.61 -7.28
C ASP A 121 15.53 -17.13 -7.69
N GLY A 122 14.41 -16.51 -8.08
CA GLY A 122 14.34 -15.13 -8.53
C GLY A 122 14.55 -14.11 -7.42
N ARG A 123 15.80 -13.70 -7.23
CA ARG A 123 16.17 -12.60 -6.33
C ARG A 123 16.03 -11.25 -7.04
N TYR A 124 14.93 -11.04 -7.77
CA TYR A 124 14.66 -9.82 -8.51
C TYR A 124 13.16 -9.57 -8.62
N GLY A 125 12.81 -8.31 -8.75
CA GLY A 125 11.44 -7.85 -9.01
C GLY A 125 11.08 -7.87 -10.48
N ILE A 126 9.85 -7.47 -10.78
CA ILE A 126 9.37 -7.45 -12.17
C ILE A 126 9.55 -6.07 -12.76
N PHE A 127 8.83 -5.05 -12.28
CA PHE A 127 8.87 -3.70 -12.82
C PHE A 127 9.58 -2.71 -11.90
N TRP A 128 10.56 -2.01 -12.41
CA TRP A 128 11.12 -0.82 -11.82
C TRP A 128 10.70 0.40 -12.64
N ILE A 129 9.80 1.19 -12.07
CA ILE A 129 9.30 2.43 -12.65
C ILE A 129 10.01 3.56 -11.93
N HIS A 130 10.80 4.37 -12.65
CA HIS A 130 11.62 5.39 -12.01
C HIS A 130 11.86 6.61 -12.87
N ASP A 131 12.18 7.72 -12.23
CA ASP A 131 12.53 8.99 -12.88
C ASP A 131 11.50 9.43 -13.94
N THR A 132 10.23 9.10 -13.75
CA THR A 132 9.16 9.34 -14.73
C THR A 132 7.85 9.70 -14.03
N ALA A 133 6.85 10.01 -14.82
CA ALA A 133 5.49 10.25 -14.36
C ALA A 133 4.49 9.62 -15.34
N ASP A 134 3.21 9.60 -14.94
CA ASP A 134 2.13 9.24 -15.84
C ASP A 134 2.24 7.82 -16.41
N VAL A 135 2.73 6.86 -15.61
CA VAL A 135 2.76 5.44 -15.97
C VAL A 135 1.50 4.76 -15.46
N HIS A 136 0.83 4.02 -16.34
CA HIS A 136 -0.36 3.26 -16.00
C HIS A 136 -0.12 1.77 -16.22
N LEU A 137 -0.15 0.95 -15.15
CA LEU A 137 -0.23 -0.51 -15.26
C LEU A 137 -1.67 -0.93 -15.00
N LYS A 138 -2.30 -1.57 -15.96
CA LYS A 138 -3.69 -2.02 -15.90
C LYS A 138 -3.78 -3.54 -16.03
N GLY A 139 -4.36 -4.21 -15.04
CA GLY A 139 -4.57 -5.65 -15.05
C GLY A 139 -3.32 -6.46 -14.76
N GLY A 140 -3.35 -7.72 -15.14
CA GLY A 140 -2.23 -8.66 -15.05
C GLY A 140 -2.02 -9.30 -13.70
N SER A 141 -1.34 -10.45 -13.76
CA SER A 141 -0.88 -11.21 -12.61
C SER A 141 0.65 -11.20 -12.56
N LEU A 142 1.22 -10.64 -11.50
CA LEU A 142 2.65 -10.56 -11.28
C LEU A 142 3.04 -11.59 -10.21
N ILE A 143 3.70 -12.66 -10.62
CA ILE A 143 3.99 -13.80 -9.78
C ILE A 143 5.49 -13.90 -9.53
N GLY A 144 5.85 -13.72 -8.25
CA GLY A 144 7.21 -13.88 -7.78
C GLY A 144 7.56 -15.33 -7.50
N ASP A 145 8.82 -15.54 -7.18
CA ASP A 145 9.28 -16.81 -6.66
C ASP A 145 9.08 -16.85 -5.14
N LYS A 146 8.65 -18.00 -4.64
CA LYS A 146 8.41 -18.23 -3.23
C LYS A 146 9.75 -18.36 -2.49
N PHE A 147 10.30 -17.20 -2.11
CA PHE A 147 11.62 -17.12 -1.50
C PHE A 147 11.58 -17.31 0.02
N PRO A 148 12.43 -18.14 0.63
CA PRO A 148 12.51 -18.25 2.09
C PRO A 148 13.00 -16.95 2.73
N ARG A 149 12.37 -16.55 3.84
CA ARG A 149 12.69 -15.34 4.62
C ARG A 149 14.15 -15.26 5.10
N ASP A 150 14.89 -16.37 5.08
CA ASP A 150 16.25 -16.51 5.60
C ASP A 150 17.35 -16.20 4.57
N ALA A 151 17.00 -15.91 3.35
CA ALA A 151 17.99 -15.52 2.37
C ALA A 151 18.26 -14.03 2.48
N GLU A 152 19.54 -13.67 2.46
CA GLU A 152 20.01 -12.29 2.46
C GLU A 152 19.13 -11.41 1.59
N LEU A 153 18.54 -10.40 2.20
CA LEU A 153 17.52 -9.49 1.70
C LEU A 153 17.87 -8.86 0.34
N THR A 154 17.65 -9.57 -0.69
CA THR A 154 17.47 -8.97 -2.00
C THR A 154 15.98 -8.84 -2.19
N SER A 155 15.50 -7.63 -2.30
CA SER A 155 14.09 -7.37 -2.42
C SER A 155 13.59 -7.76 -3.81
N ASN A 156 12.81 -8.80 -3.82
CA ASN A 156 11.99 -9.21 -4.95
C ASN A 156 10.67 -8.42 -4.88
N ILE A 157 10.61 -7.26 -5.53
CA ILE A 157 9.44 -6.37 -5.52
C ILE A 157 8.67 -6.56 -6.82
N ALA A 158 7.34 -6.81 -6.77
CA ALA A 158 6.59 -6.97 -8.02
C ALA A 158 6.61 -5.68 -8.85
N VAL A 159 6.26 -4.54 -8.22
CA VAL A 159 6.32 -3.22 -8.84
C VAL A 159 6.92 -2.23 -7.86
N LEU A 160 8.04 -1.62 -8.21
CA LEU A 160 8.64 -0.49 -7.52
C LEU A 160 8.38 0.80 -8.29
N LEU A 161 7.65 1.73 -7.68
CA LEU A 161 7.59 3.12 -8.10
C LEU A 161 8.65 3.89 -7.31
N HIS A 162 9.67 4.39 -7.97
CA HIS A 162 10.81 5.06 -7.34
C HIS A 162 10.99 6.45 -7.96
N GLU A 163 10.86 7.49 -7.15
CA GLU A 163 10.91 8.87 -7.62
C GLU A 163 9.92 9.16 -8.78
N THR A 164 8.71 8.59 -8.68
CA THR A 164 7.67 8.70 -9.71
C THR A 164 6.50 9.55 -9.24
N GLN A 165 5.74 10.10 -10.19
CA GLN A 165 4.56 10.91 -9.89
C GLN A 165 3.39 10.56 -10.82
N ASN A 166 2.17 10.83 -10.33
CA ASN A 166 0.93 10.75 -11.11
C ASN A 166 0.71 9.40 -11.81
N SER A 167 1.30 8.33 -11.31
CA SER A 167 1.19 6.99 -11.90
C SER A 167 0.02 6.21 -11.28
N THR A 168 -0.47 5.23 -12.01
CA THR A 168 -1.59 4.38 -11.56
C THR A 168 -1.24 2.91 -11.74
N ILE A 169 -1.46 2.12 -10.69
CA ILE A 169 -1.46 0.66 -10.75
C ILE A 169 -2.89 0.21 -10.42
N GLU A 170 -3.56 -0.46 -11.36
CA GLU A 170 -4.93 -0.84 -11.13
C GLU A 170 -5.29 -2.24 -11.65
N ASN A 171 -6.25 -2.90 -10.97
CA ASN A 171 -6.76 -4.23 -11.32
C ASN A 171 -5.67 -5.31 -11.39
N THR A 172 -4.56 -5.13 -10.71
CA THR A 172 -3.37 -5.99 -10.77
C THR A 172 -3.36 -6.97 -9.60
N TYR A 173 -2.95 -8.19 -9.87
CA TYR A 173 -2.71 -9.22 -8.87
C TYR A 173 -1.21 -9.43 -8.66
N THR A 174 -0.75 -9.41 -7.39
CA THR A 174 0.66 -9.69 -7.03
C THR A 174 0.75 -10.79 -5.99
N LYS A 175 1.72 -11.69 -6.14
CA LYS A 175 1.90 -12.83 -5.24
C LYS A 175 3.34 -13.30 -5.15
N ASN A 176 3.73 -13.78 -3.95
CA ASN A 176 5.02 -14.43 -3.69
C ASN A 176 6.23 -13.54 -3.96
N HIS A 177 6.14 -12.25 -3.63
CA HIS A 177 7.26 -11.31 -3.67
C HIS A 177 7.77 -11.00 -2.25
N SER A 178 8.88 -10.30 -2.14
CA SER A 178 9.24 -9.68 -0.86
C SER A 178 8.26 -8.56 -0.53
N GLN A 179 7.88 -7.78 -1.54
CA GLN A 179 6.84 -6.75 -1.46
C GLN A 179 6.03 -6.77 -2.76
N GLY A 180 4.71 -6.61 -2.65
CA GLY A 180 3.85 -6.55 -3.82
C GLY A 180 4.02 -5.23 -4.58
N ILE A 181 3.47 -4.16 -4.08
CA ILE A 181 3.63 -2.79 -4.62
C ILE A 181 4.45 -1.96 -3.62
N HIS A 182 5.48 -1.30 -4.10
CA HIS A 182 6.31 -0.42 -3.29
C HIS A 182 6.41 0.97 -3.92
N LEU A 183 5.93 1.99 -3.22
CA LEU A 183 6.13 3.38 -3.52
C LEU A 183 7.31 3.88 -2.67
N HIS A 184 8.35 4.43 -3.30
CA HIS A 184 9.55 4.94 -2.63
C HIS A 184 9.88 6.33 -3.17
N ASP A 185 9.78 7.35 -2.32
CA ASP A 185 9.89 8.75 -2.73
C ASP A 185 9.01 9.09 -3.96
N ALA A 186 7.80 8.50 -3.98
CA ALA A 186 6.89 8.53 -5.13
C ALA A 186 5.55 9.18 -4.74
N ASP A 187 5.22 10.30 -5.37
CA ASP A 187 4.14 11.19 -4.96
C ASP A 187 2.95 11.21 -5.93
N ASN A 188 1.75 11.49 -5.40
CA ASN A 188 0.54 11.70 -6.20
C ASN A 188 0.13 10.48 -7.05
N ASN A 189 0.43 9.26 -6.61
CA ASN A 189 0.11 8.03 -7.32
C ASN A 189 -1.20 7.42 -6.82
N LEU A 190 -1.81 6.59 -7.65
CA LEU A 190 -3.02 5.84 -7.36
C LEU A 190 -2.77 4.34 -7.45
N ILE A 191 -3.02 3.62 -6.36
CA ILE A 191 -3.04 2.16 -6.31
C ILE A 191 -4.48 1.74 -6.08
N ARG A 192 -5.12 1.09 -7.05
CA ARG A 192 -6.55 0.82 -6.99
C ARG A 192 -6.90 -0.61 -7.43
N ASN A 193 -7.83 -1.24 -6.70
CA ASN A 193 -8.30 -2.60 -7.01
C ASN A 193 -7.15 -3.62 -7.15
N VAL A 194 -6.06 -3.43 -6.43
CA VAL A 194 -4.93 -4.36 -6.41
C VAL A 194 -5.21 -5.46 -5.38
N THR A 195 -4.96 -6.72 -5.78
CA THR A 195 -4.89 -7.84 -4.84
C THR A 195 -3.43 -8.24 -4.65
N SER A 196 -2.93 -8.15 -3.42
CA SER A 196 -1.54 -8.48 -3.08
C SER A 196 -1.50 -9.50 -1.94
N GLU A 197 -0.93 -10.68 -2.20
CA GLU A 197 -0.98 -11.77 -1.23
C GLU A 197 0.29 -12.61 -1.16
N TYR A 198 0.48 -13.26 0.01
CA TYR A 198 1.58 -14.20 0.27
C TYR A 198 2.98 -13.61 0.02
N ASN A 199 3.16 -12.33 0.34
CA ASN A 199 4.46 -11.68 0.26
C ASN A 199 5.25 -11.87 1.56
N TYR A 200 6.57 -11.80 1.49
CA TYR A 200 7.45 -12.01 2.66
C TYR A 200 7.59 -10.76 3.53
N GLY A 201 7.32 -9.60 2.99
CA GLY A 201 7.16 -8.34 3.67
C GLY A 201 5.77 -7.79 3.36
N SER A 202 5.64 -6.50 3.16
CA SER A 202 4.36 -5.84 2.92
C SER A 202 3.75 -6.23 1.57
N GLY A 203 2.43 -6.36 1.54
CA GLY A 203 1.70 -6.47 0.29
C GLY A 203 1.71 -5.16 -0.48
N ILE A 204 1.45 -4.04 0.19
CA ILE A 204 1.57 -2.68 -0.36
C ILE A 204 2.32 -1.83 0.68
N ILE A 205 3.35 -1.13 0.25
CA ILE A 205 4.10 -0.20 1.10
C ILE A 205 4.25 1.16 0.43
N ASN A 206 3.94 2.21 1.17
CA ASN A 206 4.18 3.61 0.83
C ASN A 206 5.29 4.13 1.73
N PHE A 207 6.50 4.22 1.19
CA PHE A 207 7.69 4.63 1.94
C PHE A 207 8.11 6.04 1.56
N SER A 208 8.18 6.94 2.54
CA SER A 208 8.61 8.35 2.36
C SER A 208 7.93 9.06 1.18
N SER A 209 6.68 8.75 0.92
CA SER A 209 5.95 9.17 -0.28
C SER A 209 4.68 9.92 0.11
N ASN A 210 4.25 10.89 -0.71
CA ASN A 210 3.22 11.85 -0.33
C ASN A 210 2.03 11.85 -1.28
N ASN A 211 0.87 12.24 -0.77
CA ASN A 211 -0.35 12.48 -1.54
C ASN A 211 -0.82 11.24 -2.35
N ASN A 212 -0.44 10.04 -1.95
CA ASN A 212 -0.84 8.80 -2.64
C ASN A 212 -2.21 8.33 -2.15
N ILE A 213 -2.93 7.66 -3.04
CA ILE A 213 -4.22 7.05 -2.74
C ILE A 213 -4.10 5.54 -2.96
N ILE A 214 -4.42 4.76 -1.91
CA ILE A 214 -4.55 3.31 -1.96
C ILE A 214 -6.02 3.00 -1.74
N ASP A 215 -6.72 2.63 -2.81
CA ASP A 215 -8.17 2.50 -2.81
C ASP A 215 -8.63 1.11 -3.26
N SER A 216 -9.59 0.55 -2.52
CA SER A 216 -10.28 -0.70 -2.87
C SER A 216 -9.33 -1.90 -3.06
N CYS A 217 -8.20 -1.91 -2.36
CA CYS A 217 -7.21 -2.98 -2.46
C CYS A 217 -7.51 -4.13 -1.49
N VAL A 218 -7.11 -5.34 -1.87
CA VAL A 218 -7.15 -6.53 -1.01
C VAL A 218 -5.71 -6.95 -0.71
N VAL A 219 -5.33 -6.90 0.57
CA VAL A 219 -3.99 -7.31 1.01
C VAL A 219 -4.13 -8.41 2.05
N ARG A 220 -3.56 -9.58 1.77
CA ARG A 220 -3.72 -10.70 2.69
C ARG A 220 -2.51 -11.63 2.75
N ASN A 221 -2.38 -12.29 3.91
CA ASN A 221 -1.42 -13.37 4.10
C ASN A 221 0.02 -12.98 3.71
N SER A 222 0.35 -11.71 3.87
CA SER A 222 1.71 -11.20 3.74
C SER A 222 2.43 -11.26 5.09
N SER A 223 3.65 -10.79 5.20
CA SER A 223 4.32 -10.69 6.49
C SER A 223 4.63 -9.22 6.81
N ASP A 224 5.05 -8.93 8.05
CA ASP A 224 5.28 -7.57 8.50
C ASP A 224 4.00 -6.70 8.46
N GLY A 225 4.04 -5.41 8.18
CA GLY A 225 2.86 -4.60 7.93
C GLY A 225 2.27 -4.93 6.56
N HIS A 226 1.07 -5.52 6.54
CA HIS A 226 0.47 -5.95 5.27
C HIS A 226 0.27 -4.79 4.30
N LEU A 227 -0.28 -3.68 4.80
CA LEU A 227 -0.37 -2.39 4.12
C LEU A 227 0.30 -1.35 4.99
N SER A 228 1.39 -0.77 4.53
CA SER A 228 2.22 0.12 5.35
C SER A 228 2.32 1.52 4.75
N LEU A 229 2.02 2.52 5.58
CA LEU A 229 2.50 3.89 5.43
C LEU A 229 3.70 4.03 6.36
N TYR A 230 4.90 4.14 5.81
CA TYR A 230 6.15 4.06 6.55
C TYR A 230 7.17 5.11 6.08
N GLY A 231 7.95 5.62 6.98
CA GLY A 231 8.91 6.67 6.70
C GLY A 231 8.35 8.06 7.01
N VAL A 232 8.79 9.09 6.34
CA VAL A 232 8.36 10.48 6.57
C VAL A 232 7.42 10.91 5.44
N GLY A 233 6.29 10.19 5.28
CA GLY A 233 5.26 10.52 4.30
C GLY A 233 4.16 11.42 4.88
N GLU A 234 3.41 12.08 4.00
CA GLU A 234 2.27 12.89 4.40
C GLU A 234 1.11 12.90 3.39
N ASN A 235 -0.08 13.22 3.90
CA ASN A 235 -1.29 13.42 3.11
C ASN A 235 -1.72 12.17 2.30
N ASN A 236 -1.34 10.99 2.73
CA ASN A 236 -1.71 9.75 2.06
C ASN A 236 -3.12 9.28 2.46
N THR A 237 -3.78 8.55 1.61
CA THR A 237 -5.12 8.01 1.87
C THR A 237 -5.15 6.51 1.63
N VAL A 238 -5.60 5.75 2.63
CA VAL A 238 -5.93 4.32 2.52
C VAL A 238 -7.43 4.18 2.72
N VAL A 239 -8.14 3.77 1.70
CA VAL A 239 -9.60 3.77 1.71
C VAL A 239 -10.20 2.52 1.07
N ASN A 240 -11.32 2.04 1.61
CA ASN A 240 -12.09 0.90 1.10
C ASN A 240 -11.30 -0.42 0.98
N CYS A 241 -10.17 -0.55 1.64
CA CYS A 241 -9.32 -1.73 1.53
C CYS A 241 -9.77 -2.86 2.47
N VAL A 242 -9.49 -4.09 2.08
CA VAL A 242 -9.64 -5.29 2.90
C VAL A 242 -8.26 -5.86 3.20
N VAL A 243 -7.88 -5.85 4.47
CA VAL A 243 -6.56 -6.30 4.93
C VAL A 243 -6.76 -7.44 5.93
N THR A 244 -6.32 -8.65 5.58
CA THR A 244 -6.60 -9.84 6.38
C THR A 244 -5.42 -10.78 6.51
N GLU A 245 -5.33 -11.45 7.68
CA GLU A 245 -4.40 -12.54 7.93
C GLU A 245 -5.19 -13.80 8.35
N ASP A 246 -5.17 -14.81 7.50
CA ASP A 246 -5.93 -16.05 7.70
C ASP A 246 -5.03 -17.22 8.14
N ARG A 247 -3.72 -17.06 8.16
CA ARG A 247 -2.76 -18.11 8.53
C ARG A 247 -2.69 -18.27 10.04
N PRO A 248 -2.96 -19.46 10.60
CA PRO A 248 -3.10 -19.63 12.06
C PRO A 248 -1.83 -19.37 12.86
N ASP A 249 -0.66 -19.49 12.24
CA ASP A 249 0.65 -19.35 12.91
C ASP A 249 1.28 -17.96 12.76
N HIS A 250 0.58 -17.02 12.11
CA HIS A 250 1.05 -15.66 11.87
C HIS A 250 0.35 -14.64 12.80
N THR A 251 0.71 -14.68 14.09
CA THR A 251 0.03 -13.89 15.13
C THR A 251 0.77 -12.61 15.53
N ILE A 252 1.88 -12.28 14.89
CA ILE A 252 2.73 -11.13 15.26
C ILE A 252 2.69 -9.99 14.23
N GLU A 253 1.94 -10.16 13.16
CA GLU A 253 1.91 -9.25 12.02
C GLU A 253 1.00 -8.03 12.30
N GLN A 254 1.19 -6.98 11.49
CA GLN A 254 0.35 -5.78 11.51
C GLN A 254 -0.52 -5.73 10.23
N GLY A 255 -1.76 -5.29 10.39
CA GLY A 255 -2.66 -5.09 9.25
C GLY A 255 -2.33 -3.82 8.48
N ILE A 256 -2.74 -2.67 9.00
CA ILE A 256 -2.37 -1.35 8.44
C ILE A 256 -1.42 -0.67 9.42
N THR A 257 -0.19 -0.40 8.96
CA THR A 257 0.81 0.33 9.73
C THR A 257 0.81 1.81 9.35
N VAL A 258 0.84 2.69 10.36
CA VAL A 258 0.94 4.16 10.21
C VAL A 258 2.13 4.61 11.04
N GLU A 259 3.31 4.67 10.43
CA GLU A 259 4.58 4.87 11.13
C GLU A 259 5.30 6.12 10.66
N SER A 260 5.51 7.08 11.56
CA SER A 260 6.11 8.41 11.28
C SER A 260 5.35 9.21 10.22
N GLU A 261 4.14 8.83 9.94
CA GLU A 261 3.27 9.35 8.89
C GLU A 261 2.51 10.59 9.39
N LYS A 262 2.23 11.56 8.50
CA LYS A 262 1.56 12.81 8.86
C LYS A 262 0.33 13.12 8.00
N ASN A 263 -0.67 13.74 8.63
CA ASN A 263 -1.86 14.27 7.96
C ASN A 263 -2.57 13.27 7.04
N SER A 264 -2.36 11.99 7.23
CA SER A 264 -2.89 10.93 6.37
C SER A 264 -4.22 10.39 6.88
N ARG A 265 -4.96 9.71 6.01
CA ARG A 265 -6.32 9.26 6.27
C ARG A 265 -6.46 7.76 6.03
N ILE A 266 -6.91 7.05 7.04
CA ILE A 266 -7.23 5.62 7.01
C ILE A 266 -8.74 5.50 7.21
N GLU A 267 -9.48 5.23 6.12
CA GLU A 267 -10.94 5.35 6.13
C GLU A 267 -11.64 4.17 5.47
N ASN A 268 -12.74 3.72 6.10
CA ASN A 268 -13.64 2.72 5.53
C ASN A 268 -12.95 1.39 5.16
N ASN A 269 -11.91 1.00 5.89
CA ASN A 269 -11.21 -0.25 5.65
C ASN A 269 -11.76 -1.37 6.55
N THR A 270 -11.59 -2.61 6.10
CA THR A 270 -11.86 -3.82 6.90
C THR A 270 -10.53 -4.49 7.24
N VAL A 271 -10.25 -4.69 8.54
CA VAL A 271 -8.95 -5.19 9.02
C VAL A 271 -9.14 -6.29 10.04
N SER A 272 -8.61 -7.48 9.80
CA SER A 272 -8.76 -8.60 10.73
C SER A 272 -7.64 -9.64 10.63
N GLY A 273 -7.42 -10.35 11.75
CA GLY A 273 -6.53 -11.50 11.79
C GLY A 273 -5.14 -11.22 12.37
N PHE A 274 -4.85 -10.02 12.85
CA PHE A 274 -3.52 -9.55 13.23
C PHE A 274 -3.26 -9.52 14.73
N TYR A 275 -1.99 -9.31 15.09
CA TYR A 275 -1.65 -8.85 16.43
C TYR A 275 -2.07 -7.38 16.60
N TYR A 276 -1.65 -6.49 15.68
CA TYR A 276 -2.13 -5.12 15.57
C TYR A 276 -2.95 -4.94 14.28
N GLY A 277 -4.24 -4.65 14.39
CA GLY A 277 -5.09 -4.38 13.21
C GLY A 277 -4.68 -3.07 12.52
N ILE A 278 -4.86 -1.92 13.17
CA ILE A 278 -4.32 -0.63 12.73
C ILE A 278 -3.31 -0.18 13.77
N ASP A 279 -2.05 -0.09 13.39
CA ASP A 279 -0.89 0.17 14.25
C ASP A 279 -0.30 1.55 13.99
N ILE A 280 -0.45 2.47 14.96
CA ILE A 280 0.00 3.87 14.84
C ILE A 280 1.18 4.06 15.78
N LYS A 281 2.35 4.44 15.24
CA LYS A 281 3.59 4.45 16.00
C LYS A 281 4.65 5.43 15.48
N ASN A 282 5.77 5.53 16.23
CA ASN A 282 7.00 6.22 15.84
C ASN A 282 6.79 7.69 15.40
N GLY A 283 6.05 8.47 16.19
CA GLY A 283 5.87 9.90 15.91
C GLY A 283 4.88 10.19 14.78
N ALA A 284 3.95 9.30 14.51
CA ALA A 284 2.83 9.59 13.63
C ALA A 284 2.04 10.82 14.13
N GLU A 285 1.69 11.74 13.23
CA GLU A 285 1.17 13.05 13.57
C GLU A 285 -0.08 13.41 12.77
N SER A 286 -1.12 13.90 13.45
CA SER A 286 -2.32 14.48 12.82
C SER A 286 -3.06 13.56 11.84
N ASN A 287 -2.90 12.25 11.97
CA ASN A 287 -3.58 11.28 11.11
C ASN A 287 -5.03 11.06 11.56
N ILE A 288 -5.89 10.71 10.59
CA ILE A 288 -7.32 10.46 10.80
C ILE A 288 -7.63 8.99 10.51
N ILE A 289 -8.08 8.27 11.54
CA ILE A 289 -8.51 6.87 11.49
C ILE A 289 -10.02 6.86 11.68
N THR A 290 -10.78 6.65 10.62
CA THR A 290 -12.24 6.83 10.70
C THR A 290 -13.03 5.80 9.91
N SER A 291 -14.20 5.43 10.42
CA SER A 291 -15.16 4.57 9.73
C SER A 291 -14.62 3.17 9.35
N ASN A 292 -13.56 2.71 9.99
CA ASN A 292 -12.99 1.38 9.74
C ASN A 292 -13.76 0.31 10.53
N ASN A 293 -13.81 -0.90 9.97
CA ASN A 293 -14.30 -2.10 10.63
C ASN A 293 -13.09 -2.98 11.00
N VAL A 294 -12.70 -2.97 12.27
CA VAL A 294 -11.48 -3.61 12.78
C VAL A 294 -11.86 -4.64 13.83
N PHE A 295 -11.62 -5.90 13.57
CA PHE A 295 -12.06 -6.99 14.43
C PHE A 295 -11.14 -8.20 14.35
N ASP A 296 -11.26 -9.11 15.31
CA ASP A 296 -10.47 -10.34 15.37
C ASP A 296 -8.94 -10.11 15.30
N ASN A 297 -8.49 -8.99 15.87
CA ASN A 297 -7.08 -8.71 16.12
C ASN A 297 -6.83 -8.72 17.62
N GLU A 298 -5.59 -8.88 18.09
CA GLU A 298 -5.32 -8.75 19.52
C GLU A 298 -5.48 -7.30 19.97
N TYR A 299 -4.93 -6.37 19.19
CA TYR A 299 -5.16 -4.92 19.29
C TYR A 299 -5.86 -4.47 18.02
N ASN A 300 -7.15 -4.13 18.07
CA ASN A 300 -7.83 -3.70 16.85
C ASN A 300 -7.27 -2.37 16.34
N ILE A 301 -7.20 -1.33 17.20
CA ILE A 301 -6.56 -0.06 16.86
C ILE A 301 -5.60 0.30 18.01
N ALA A 302 -4.33 0.52 17.72
CA ALA A 302 -3.32 0.84 18.70
C ALA A 302 -2.57 2.13 18.36
N ILE A 303 -2.37 2.98 19.40
CA ILE A 303 -1.34 4.03 19.39
C ILE A 303 -0.30 3.62 20.43
N ARG A 304 0.93 3.35 19.97
CA ARG A 304 1.97 2.80 20.81
C ARG A 304 3.36 3.34 20.46
N PRO A 305 4.36 3.12 21.34
CA PRO A 305 5.77 3.28 20.95
C PRO A 305 6.13 2.34 19.79
N GLY A 306 7.13 2.71 19.01
CA GLY A 306 7.64 1.83 17.96
C GLY A 306 8.41 0.61 18.50
N ASP A 307 8.78 -0.28 17.59
CA ASP A 307 9.43 -1.57 17.90
C ASP A 307 10.97 -1.49 17.97
N GLY A 308 11.56 -0.35 17.78
CA GLY A 308 13.01 -0.22 17.66
C GLY A 308 13.61 0.72 18.69
N GLY A 309 14.91 0.55 18.96
CA GLY A 309 15.71 1.19 19.97
C GLY A 309 15.44 2.67 20.35
N GLU A 310 16.22 3.25 21.23
CA GLU A 310 15.95 4.54 21.91
C GLU A 310 15.55 5.73 21.00
N ASN A 311 15.89 5.68 19.71
CA ASN A 311 15.57 6.75 18.74
C ASN A 311 14.20 6.58 18.05
N LEU A 312 13.52 5.46 18.22
CA LEU A 312 12.21 5.16 17.60
C LEU A 312 11.06 5.21 18.61
N LEU A 313 11.28 5.75 19.79
CA LEU A 313 10.25 5.93 20.83
C LEU A 313 9.57 7.30 20.76
N THR A 314 9.56 7.95 19.60
CA THR A 314 8.88 9.24 19.46
C THR A 314 7.37 9.03 19.63
N PRO A 315 6.74 9.69 20.62
CA PRO A 315 5.31 9.58 20.81
C PRO A 315 4.55 10.13 19.60
N SER A 316 3.51 9.40 19.19
CA SER A 316 2.55 9.92 18.22
C SER A 316 1.66 10.98 18.87
N HIS A 317 1.20 11.97 18.11
CA HIS A 317 0.36 13.04 18.65
C HIS A 317 -0.72 13.52 17.68
N ASP A 318 -1.76 14.15 18.23
CA ASP A 318 -2.88 14.73 17.47
C ASP A 318 -3.62 13.72 16.56
N ILE A 319 -3.60 12.43 16.91
CA ILE A 319 -4.32 11.39 16.15
C ILE A 319 -5.82 11.48 16.42
N VAL A 320 -6.61 11.40 15.36
CA VAL A 320 -8.08 11.38 15.39
C VAL A 320 -8.60 9.98 15.09
N ILE A 321 -9.22 9.31 16.09
CA ILE A 321 -9.84 7.98 15.94
C ILE A 321 -11.34 8.16 16.14
N THR A 322 -12.12 8.09 15.05
CA THR A 322 -13.54 8.40 15.10
C THR A 322 -14.40 7.46 14.27
N ASN A 323 -15.60 7.15 14.79
CA ASN A 323 -16.62 6.38 14.07
C ASN A 323 -16.15 4.98 13.61
N ASN A 324 -15.15 4.38 14.24
CA ASN A 324 -14.71 3.03 13.92
C ASN A 324 -15.53 2.00 14.69
N PHE A 325 -15.68 0.82 14.10
CA PHE A 325 -16.12 -0.40 14.76
C PHE A 325 -14.87 -1.22 15.10
N ALA A 326 -14.41 -1.12 16.36
CA ALA A 326 -13.22 -1.81 16.88
C ALA A 326 -13.67 -2.88 17.88
N THR A 327 -14.28 -3.95 17.37
CA THR A 327 -15.02 -4.95 18.16
C THR A 327 -14.41 -6.34 18.05
N ASN A 328 -14.83 -7.24 18.95
CA ASN A 328 -14.43 -8.64 19.00
C ASN A 328 -12.90 -8.84 18.88
N PRO A 329 -12.08 -8.17 19.72
CA PRO A 329 -10.65 -8.43 19.73
C PRO A 329 -10.37 -9.86 20.22
N ARG A 330 -9.31 -10.47 19.68
CA ARG A 330 -8.90 -11.83 20.04
C ARG A 330 -7.71 -11.84 21.01
N GLY A 331 -7.30 -13.05 21.42
CA GLY A 331 -6.10 -13.24 22.24
C GLY A 331 -6.31 -12.96 23.73
N ASN A 332 -5.22 -12.71 24.43
CA ASN A 332 -5.23 -12.52 25.89
C ASN A 332 -5.41 -11.06 26.31
N SER A 333 -5.07 -10.11 25.45
CA SER A 333 -5.08 -8.68 25.74
C SER A 333 -6.44 -8.04 25.48
N HIS A 334 -7.14 -8.47 24.42
CA HIS A 334 -8.51 -8.05 24.09
C HIS A 334 -8.69 -6.53 23.96
N PHE A 335 -7.87 -5.85 23.17
CA PHE A 335 -7.98 -4.41 23.03
C PHE A 335 -8.76 -3.99 21.78
N GLY A 336 -9.89 -3.32 21.96
CA GLY A 336 -10.60 -2.65 20.89
C GLY A 336 -9.85 -1.40 20.42
N ILE A 337 -9.66 -0.43 21.34
CA ILE A 337 -8.78 0.73 21.12
C ILE A 337 -7.80 0.81 22.27
N PHE A 338 -6.53 0.84 21.96
CA PHE A 338 -5.43 0.96 22.91
C PHE A 338 -4.60 2.21 22.65
N VAL A 339 -4.38 3.02 23.67
CA VAL A 339 -3.51 4.20 23.62
C VAL A 339 -2.53 4.14 24.78
N ASP A 340 -1.27 3.87 24.45
CA ASP A 340 -0.21 3.77 25.44
C ASP A 340 0.48 5.13 25.68
N ILE A 341 0.80 5.86 24.62
CA ILE A 341 1.62 7.06 24.68
C ILE A 341 1.14 8.13 23.70
N GLY A 342 1.40 9.38 24.04
CA GLY A 342 1.14 10.53 23.15
C GLY A 342 0.13 11.51 23.74
N GLU A 343 -0.08 12.61 23.06
CA GLU A 343 -0.97 13.68 23.49
C GLU A 343 -1.77 14.26 22.31
N GLY A 344 -2.77 15.08 22.62
CA GLY A 344 -3.58 15.75 21.60
C GLY A 344 -4.61 14.86 20.89
N HIS A 345 -4.66 13.56 21.18
CA HIS A 345 -5.57 12.64 20.52
C HIS A 345 -7.04 12.97 20.71
N VAL A 346 -7.87 12.64 19.70
CA VAL A 346 -9.34 12.72 19.73
C VAL A 346 -9.92 11.34 19.46
N ILE A 347 -10.63 10.75 20.43
CA ILE A 347 -11.15 9.36 20.35
C ILE A 347 -12.65 9.40 20.66
N THR A 348 -13.47 9.52 19.61
CA THR A 348 -14.91 9.76 19.79
C THR A 348 -15.77 9.04 18.74
N GLY A 349 -16.99 8.66 19.13
CA GLY A 349 -17.95 8.05 18.22
C GLY A 349 -17.62 6.63 17.80
N ASN A 350 -16.62 6.00 18.39
CA ASN A 350 -16.27 4.62 18.08
C ASN A 350 -17.19 3.64 18.81
N THR A 351 -17.33 2.44 18.27
CA THR A 351 -17.99 1.30 18.93
C THR A 351 -16.93 0.28 19.31
N VAL A 352 -16.85 -0.06 20.59
CA VAL A 352 -15.92 -1.07 21.14
C VAL A 352 -16.66 -2.04 22.07
N ASN A 353 -16.10 -3.21 22.37
CA ASN A 353 -16.67 -4.06 23.41
C ASN A 353 -16.41 -3.45 24.79
N LYS A 354 -17.28 -3.74 25.75
CA LYS A 354 -17.16 -3.27 27.14
C LYS A 354 -15.81 -3.66 27.73
N GLY A 355 -15.11 -2.69 28.31
CA GLY A 355 -13.80 -2.90 28.92
C GLY A 355 -12.61 -2.91 27.96
N ASN A 356 -12.84 -2.76 26.65
CA ASN A 356 -11.79 -2.87 25.63
C ASN A 356 -11.33 -1.51 25.07
N LEU A 357 -11.79 -0.39 25.63
CA LEU A 357 -11.17 0.92 25.46
C LEU A 357 -10.13 1.09 26.57
N ILE A 358 -8.86 1.07 26.22
CA ILE A 358 -7.76 1.21 27.17
C ILE A 358 -6.92 2.42 26.77
N ILE A 359 -6.84 3.38 27.68
CA ILE A 359 -5.99 4.57 27.53
C ILE A 359 -5.20 4.68 28.81
N THR A 360 -3.87 4.64 28.72
CA THR A 360 -2.98 4.63 29.89
C THR A 360 -3.03 5.91 30.70
N ASP A 361 -3.32 7.07 30.08
CA ASP A 361 -3.58 8.31 30.79
C ASP A 361 -5.01 8.33 31.36
N PRO A 362 -5.19 8.32 32.73
CA PRO A 362 -6.50 8.31 33.34
C PRO A 362 -7.36 9.55 33.04
N LYS A 363 -6.75 10.70 32.79
CA LYS A 363 -7.50 11.92 32.44
C LYS A 363 -8.06 11.84 31.04
N MET A 364 -7.27 11.30 30.12
CA MET A 364 -7.67 11.05 28.73
C MET A 364 -8.76 9.97 28.70
N PHE A 365 -8.59 8.88 29.45
CA PHE A 365 -9.61 7.84 29.59
C PHE A 365 -10.96 8.41 30.07
N ALA A 366 -10.96 9.15 31.17
CA ALA A 366 -12.18 9.75 31.72
C ALA A 366 -12.87 10.74 30.79
N LYS A 367 -12.10 11.37 29.87
CA LYS A 367 -12.62 12.26 28.82
C LYS A 367 -13.32 11.48 27.72
N TYR A 368 -12.77 10.36 27.28
CA TYR A 368 -13.24 9.65 26.08
C TYR A 368 -14.14 8.46 26.38
N GLU A 369 -14.15 7.92 27.59
CA GLU A 369 -15.02 6.81 27.98
C GLU A 369 -16.50 7.07 27.65
N LYS A 370 -16.98 8.30 27.86
CA LYS A 370 -18.38 8.69 27.60
C LYS A 370 -18.66 9.15 26.17
N GLN A 371 -17.64 9.23 25.31
CA GLN A 371 -17.76 9.72 23.92
C GLN A 371 -17.76 8.59 22.90
N ASN A 372 -17.71 7.35 23.37
CA ASN A 372 -17.73 6.14 22.55
C ASN A 372 -18.90 5.24 22.96
N SER A 373 -19.30 4.35 22.07
CA SER A 373 -20.37 3.37 22.29
C SER A 373 -19.80 2.01 22.67
N TYR A 374 -20.53 1.26 23.46
CA TYR A 374 -20.08 -0.04 23.95
C TYR A 374 -21.08 -1.13 23.60
N VAL A 375 -20.57 -2.24 23.07
CA VAL A 375 -21.31 -3.47 22.81
C VAL A 375 -20.84 -4.60 23.74
N ASP A 376 -21.69 -5.61 23.96
CA ASP A 376 -21.38 -6.76 24.84
C ASP A 376 -20.42 -7.73 24.16
#